data_33897124ae9685c4e33b2585fb7be5a3
#
_entry.id   33897124ae9685c4e33b2585fb7be5a3
#
_cell.length_a   1.000
_cell.length_b   1.000
_cell.length_c   1.000
_cell.angle_alpha   90.00
_cell.angle_beta   90.00
_cell.angle_gamma   90.00
#
_symmetry.space_group_name_H-M   'P 1'
#
loop_
_entity.id
_entity.type
_entity.pdbx_description
1 polymer ?
#
loop_
_entity_poly.entity_id
_entity_poly.type
_entity_poly.pdbx_seq_one_letter_code
_entity_poly.pdbx_strand_id
1 'polypeptide(L)'
;VDEYIRFCKAGADEFFAGYVPYEWNKKYGTVLPLNRREVLGINVQIGAESELRILAALVRKYGKPVHLTFNSLYYTPEQYPEIADVLHRCTELGFSSFIIADPALLIYLKNNGIRCEIHLSGETAEVNSRMIDVFDRFDVSRLIFHRKNRNMPIYSCTMSSAEKQIFSPER
;
A
#
# COMPACT_ATOMS: atom_id res chain seq x y z
N VAL A 1 1.93 -9.89 -13.66
CA VAL A 1 3.00 -9.29 -14.50
C VAL A 1 2.45 -8.90 -15.87
N ASP A 2 1.78 -9.81 -16.60
CA ASP A 2 1.24 -9.51 -17.94
C ASP A 2 0.19 -8.40 -17.94
N GLU A 3 -0.65 -8.34 -16.91
CA GLU A 3 -1.63 -7.28 -16.73
C GLU A 3 -0.97 -5.90 -16.59
N TYR A 4 0.16 -5.81 -15.88
CA TYR A 4 0.90 -4.56 -15.74
C TYR A 4 1.27 -3.98 -17.12
N ILE A 5 1.87 -4.80 -18.00
CA ILE A 5 2.27 -4.37 -19.35
C ILE A 5 1.04 -3.94 -20.16
N ARG A 6 -0.05 -4.71 -20.08
CA ARG A 6 -1.29 -4.42 -20.81
C ARG A 6 -1.88 -3.08 -20.39
N PHE A 7 -1.95 -2.82 -19.08
CA PHE A 7 -2.51 -1.58 -18.57
C PHE A 7 -1.58 -0.38 -18.76
N CYS A 8 -0.25 -0.55 -18.71
CA CYS A 8 0.67 0.51 -19.12
C CYS A 8 0.42 0.95 -20.56
N LYS A 9 0.23 -0.01 -21.48
CA LYS A 9 -0.08 0.28 -22.89
C LYS A 9 -1.46 0.91 -23.07
N ALA A 10 -2.40 0.64 -22.17
CA ALA A 10 -3.74 1.24 -22.17
C ALA A 10 -3.77 2.65 -21.54
N GLY A 11 -2.64 3.16 -21.05
CA GLY A 11 -2.52 4.52 -20.54
C GLY A 11 -2.66 4.67 -19.02
N ALA A 12 -2.59 3.58 -18.25
CA ALA A 12 -2.56 3.68 -16.79
C ALA A 12 -1.26 4.34 -16.31
N ASP A 13 -1.34 5.21 -15.31
CA ASP A 13 -0.23 6.00 -14.79
C ASP A 13 0.39 5.41 -13.54
N GLU A 14 -0.39 4.70 -12.71
CA GLU A 14 0.06 4.05 -11.50
C GLU A 14 -0.74 2.78 -11.22
N PHE A 15 -0.19 1.90 -10.40
CA PHE A 15 -0.79 0.61 -10.05
C PHE A 15 -0.68 0.35 -8.56
N PHE A 16 -1.49 -0.58 -8.09
CA PHE A 16 -1.26 -1.21 -6.80
C PHE A 16 -1.31 -2.74 -6.93
N ALA A 17 -0.50 -3.42 -6.12
CA ALA A 17 -0.45 -4.88 -6.07
C ALA A 17 -0.23 -5.36 -4.65
N GLY A 18 -0.70 -6.56 -4.34
CA GLY A 18 -0.41 -7.23 -3.10
C GLY A 18 0.76 -8.20 -3.26
N TYR A 19 1.64 -8.22 -2.27
CA TYR A 19 2.69 -9.22 -2.13
C TYR A 19 2.53 -9.92 -0.78
N VAL A 20 2.50 -11.25 -0.79
CA VAL A 20 2.44 -12.06 0.43
C VAL A 20 3.50 -13.16 0.31
N PRO A 21 4.63 -13.03 1.00
CA PRO A 21 5.69 -14.03 0.97
C PRO A 21 5.18 -15.42 1.33
N TYR A 22 5.73 -16.45 0.68
CA TYR A 22 5.37 -17.83 0.98
C TYR A 22 5.52 -18.17 2.47
N GLU A 23 6.58 -17.67 3.12
CA GLU A 23 6.82 -17.92 4.55
C GLU A 23 5.75 -17.28 5.44
N TRP A 24 5.20 -16.13 5.04
CA TRP A 24 4.06 -15.54 5.73
C TRP A 24 2.85 -16.47 5.68
N ASN A 25 2.48 -16.93 4.49
CA ASN A 25 1.36 -17.85 4.31
C ASN A 25 1.55 -19.17 5.07
N LYS A 26 2.77 -19.69 5.09
CA LYS A 26 3.11 -20.90 5.84
C LYS A 26 2.94 -20.72 7.35
N LYS A 27 3.28 -19.55 7.87
CA LYS A 27 3.24 -19.25 9.31
C LYS A 27 1.86 -18.82 9.79
N TYR A 28 1.19 -17.96 9.06
CA TYR A 28 -0.03 -17.28 9.48
C TYR A 28 -1.29 -17.73 8.74
N GLY A 29 -1.13 -18.35 7.57
CA GLY A 29 -2.24 -18.79 6.72
C GLY A 29 -3.17 -17.62 6.34
N THR A 30 -4.46 -17.95 6.24
CA THR A 30 -5.52 -16.98 5.96
C THR A 30 -6.11 -16.34 7.22
N VAL A 31 -5.73 -16.83 8.41
CA VAL A 31 -6.27 -16.36 9.69
C VAL A 31 -5.74 -14.99 10.09
N LEU A 32 -4.45 -14.74 9.80
CA LEU A 32 -3.78 -13.47 10.04
C LEU A 32 -3.15 -12.96 8.73
N PRO A 33 -3.97 -12.52 7.78
CA PRO A 33 -3.52 -12.17 6.44
C PRO A 33 -2.68 -10.89 6.44
N LEU A 34 -1.65 -10.85 5.60
CA LEU A 34 -0.86 -9.63 5.37
C LEU A 34 -1.69 -8.58 4.63
N ASN A 35 -2.58 -9.05 3.75
CA ASN A 35 -3.44 -8.24 2.92
C ASN A 35 -4.88 -8.76 2.91
N ARG A 36 -5.84 -7.85 2.71
CA ARG A 36 -7.29 -8.16 2.68
C ARG A 36 -7.77 -8.86 1.41
N ARG A 37 -6.94 -8.98 0.37
CA ARG A 37 -7.34 -9.61 -0.89
C ARG A 37 -7.25 -11.12 -0.84
N GLU A 38 -8.20 -11.72 -0.13
CA GLU A 38 -8.48 -13.13 -0.27
C GLU A 38 -9.85 -13.29 -0.94
N VAL A 39 -9.90 -14.06 -2.01
CA VAL A 39 -11.13 -14.45 -2.68
C VAL A 39 -11.34 -15.93 -2.44
N LEU A 40 -12.41 -16.29 -1.74
CA LEU A 40 -12.78 -17.68 -1.45
C LEU A 40 -11.65 -18.52 -0.80
N GLY A 41 -10.85 -17.89 0.09
CA GLY A 41 -9.72 -18.56 0.74
C GLY A 41 -8.49 -18.77 -0.15
N ILE A 42 -8.48 -18.18 -1.33
CA ILE A 42 -7.35 -18.24 -2.26
C ILE A 42 -6.61 -16.89 -2.22
N ASN A 43 -5.30 -16.96 -1.98
CA ASN A 43 -4.43 -15.79 -2.09
C ASN A 43 -4.21 -15.47 -3.58
N VAL A 44 -4.79 -14.35 -4.04
CA VAL A 44 -4.68 -13.85 -5.44
C VAL A 44 -3.55 -12.84 -5.61
N GLN A 45 -2.59 -12.83 -4.69
CA GLN A 45 -1.52 -11.86 -4.67
C GLN A 45 -0.21 -12.46 -5.17
N ILE A 46 0.77 -11.62 -5.44
CA ILE A 46 2.12 -12.08 -5.77
C ILE A 46 2.66 -12.86 -4.57
N GLY A 47 3.02 -14.12 -4.76
CA GLY A 47 3.54 -15.00 -3.70
C GLY A 47 5.04 -15.23 -3.81
N ALA A 48 5.58 -15.23 -5.02
CA ALA A 48 6.98 -15.51 -5.27
C ALA A 48 7.81 -14.21 -5.38
N GLU A 49 8.93 -14.15 -4.70
CA GLU A 49 9.87 -13.03 -4.81
C GLU A 49 10.43 -12.88 -6.24
N SER A 50 10.55 -13.98 -6.99
CA SER A 50 10.95 -13.94 -8.40
C SER A 50 9.97 -13.15 -9.28
N GLU A 51 8.68 -13.28 -9.04
CA GLU A 51 7.65 -12.49 -9.74
C GLU A 51 7.72 -11.00 -9.35
N LEU A 52 7.98 -10.73 -8.06
CA LEU A 52 8.16 -9.37 -7.57
C LEU A 52 9.39 -8.71 -8.21
N ARG A 53 10.50 -9.46 -8.38
CA ARG A 53 11.71 -8.99 -9.10
C ARG A 53 11.43 -8.67 -10.58
N ILE A 54 10.63 -9.50 -11.25
CA ILE A 54 10.20 -9.24 -12.63
C ILE A 54 9.35 -7.97 -12.68
N LEU A 55 8.39 -7.81 -11.77
CA LEU A 55 7.57 -6.61 -11.69
C LEU A 55 8.43 -5.36 -11.45
N ALA A 56 9.40 -5.41 -10.54
CA ALA A 56 10.33 -4.31 -10.29
C ALA A 56 11.13 -3.92 -11.55
N ALA A 57 11.57 -4.90 -12.34
CA ALA A 57 12.25 -4.65 -13.62
C ALA A 57 11.30 -3.97 -14.64
N LEU A 58 10.04 -4.36 -14.67
CA LEU A 58 9.03 -3.73 -15.53
C LEU A 58 8.71 -2.30 -15.08
N VAL A 59 8.60 -2.05 -13.77
CA VAL A 59 8.42 -0.69 -13.22
C VAL A 59 9.55 0.22 -13.67
N ARG A 60 10.81 -0.23 -13.58
CA ARG A 60 11.96 0.52 -14.08
C ARG A 60 11.90 0.77 -15.59
N LYS A 61 11.45 -0.22 -16.36
CA LYS A 61 11.37 -0.14 -17.83
C LYS A 61 10.29 0.81 -18.31
N TYR A 62 9.10 0.76 -17.70
CA TYR A 62 7.93 1.53 -18.16
C TYR A 62 7.75 2.85 -17.39
N GLY A 63 8.45 3.06 -16.28
CA GLY A 63 8.38 4.28 -15.48
C GLY A 63 7.04 4.48 -14.76
N LYS A 64 6.21 3.44 -14.63
CA LYS A 64 4.90 3.52 -13.99
C LYS A 64 4.98 2.85 -12.61
N PRO A 65 4.76 3.59 -11.50
CA PRO A 65 4.93 3.06 -10.15
C PRO A 65 3.90 2.00 -9.81
N VAL A 66 4.31 1.08 -8.94
CA VAL A 66 3.43 0.10 -8.29
C VAL A 66 3.52 0.29 -6.78
N HIS A 67 2.39 0.57 -6.15
CA HIS A 67 2.25 0.70 -4.71
C HIS A 67 1.90 -0.66 -4.11
N LEU A 68 2.76 -1.18 -3.23
CA LEU A 68 2.50 -2.49 -2.62
C LEU A 68 1.56 -2.35 -1.42
N THR A 69 0.58 -3.26 -1.33
CA THR A 69 -0.43 -3.21 -0.26
C THR A 69 -0.02 -4.01 0.96
N PHE A 70 -0.20 -3.40 2.14
CA PHE A 70 -0.15 -3.98 3.47
C PHE A 70 -1.41 -3.52 4.20
N ASN A 71 -2.56 -4.01 3.73
CA ASN A 71 -3.85 -3.40 4.01
C ASN A 71 -4.79 -4.26 4.85
N SER A 72 -4.27 -5.19 5.65
CA SER A 72 -5.03 -5.73 6.78
C SER A 72 -5.31 -4.60 7.77
N LEU A 73 -6.49 -4.65 8.41
CA LEU A 73 -6.95 -3.58 9.31
C LEU A 73 -6.23 -3.57 10.65
N TYR A 74 -5.61 -4.67 11.00
CA TYR A 74 -4.83 -4.86 12.22
C TYR A 74 -3.82 -5.99 12.03
N TYR A 75 -2.73 -5.93 12.79
CA TYR A 75 -1.73 -6.97 12.93
C TYR A 75 -1.45 -7.24 14.40
N THR A 76 -0.88 -8.40 14.70
CA THR A 76 -0.43 -8.68 16.07
C THR A 76 0.96 -8.06 16.31
N PRO A 77 1.34 -7.81 17.58
CA PRO A 77 2.64 -7.22 17.88
C PRO A 77 3.83 -8.00 17.30
N GLU A 78 3.72 -9.31 17.21
CA GLU A 78 4.76 -10.19 16.67
C GLU A 78 4.92 -10.05 15.15
N GLN A 79 3.89 -9.58 14.46
CA GLN A 79 3.91 -9.40 13.01
C GLN A 79 4.60 -8.11 12.57
N TYR A 80 4.63 -7.06 13.39
CA TYR A 80 5.22 -5.78 12.99
C TYR A 80 6.70 -5.86 12.58
N PRO A 81 7.59 -6.55 13.31
CA PRO A 81 8.97 -6.75 12.86
C PRO A 81 9.06 -7.47 11.52
N GLU A 82 8.26 -8.52 11.34
CA GLU A 82 8.26 -9.30 10.10
C GLU A 82 7.73 -8.49 8.91
N ILE A 83 6.72 -7.63 9.13
CA ILE A 83 6.24 -6.69 8.11
C ILE A 83 7.34 -5.70 7.75
N ALA A 84 8.06 -5.16 8.74
CA ALA A 84 9.17 -4.26 8.52
C ALA A 84 10.28 -4.90 7.66
N ASP A 85 10.60 -6.17 7.90
CA ASP A 85 11.56 -6.92 7.09
C ASP A 85 11.06 -7.13 5.64
N VAL A 86 9.77 -7.40 5.46
CA VAL A 86 9.17 -7.51 4.12
C VAL A 86 9.21 -6.16 3.39
N LEU A 87 8.85 -5.06 4.07
CA LEU A 87 8.94 -3.70 3.52
C LEU A 87 10.38 -3.36 3.09
N HIS A 88 11.35 -3.68 3.93
CA HIS A 88 12.77 -3.46 3.62
C HIS A 88 13.20 -4.21 2.36
N ARG A 89 12.89 -5.50 2.24
CA ARG A 89 13.17 -6.29 1.04
C ARG A 89 12.48 -5.72 -0.21
N CYS A 90 11.23 -5.27 -0.09
CA CYS A 90 10.53 -4.62 -1.21
C CYS A 90 11.23 -3.33 -1.62
N THR A 91 11.73 -2.55 -0.65
CA THR A 91 12.48 -1.32 -0.92
C THR A 91 13.81 -1.60 -1.64
N GLU A 92 14.54 -2.65 -1.24
CA GLU A 92 15.75 -3.09 -1.93
C GLU A 92 15.50 -3.51 -3.38
N LEU A 93 14.32 -4.02 -3.69
CA LEU A 93 13.90 -4.35 -5.05
C LEU A 93 13.52 -3.11 -5.88
N GLY A 94 13.33 -1.97 -5.23
CA GLY A 94 13.01 -0.68 -5.87
C GLY A 94 11.54 -0.25 -5.76
N PHE A 95 10.75 -0.88 -4.88
CA PHE A 95 9.42 -0.39 -4.52
C PHE A 95 9.56 0.62 -3.38
N SER A 96 9.06 1.84 -3.56
CA SER A 96 9.24 2.94 -2.60
C SER A 96 8.00 3.28 -1.81
N SER A 97 6.82 2.87 -2.28
CA SER A 97 5.53 3.30 -1.73
C SER A 97 4.63 2.13 -1.34
N PHE A 98 3.98 2.25 -0.18
CA PHE A 98 3.21 1.19 0.44
C PHE A 98 1.84 1.69 0.90
N ILE A 99 0.78 0.93 0.60
CA ILE A 99 -0.59 1.23 1.03
C ILE A 99 -0.85 0.49 2.33
N ILE A 100 -1.00 1.22 3.42
CA ILE A 100 -1.15 0.69 4.78
C ILE A 100 -2.53 1.03 5.32
N ALA A 101 -3.17 0.08 6.03
CA ALA A 101 -4.48 0.28 6.64
C ALA A 101 -4.43 0.31 8.18
N ASP A 102 -3.47 -0.36 8.81
CA ASP A 102 -3.36 -0.42 10.27
C ASP A 102 -2.62 0.82 10.82
N PRO A 103 -3.28 1.71 11.59
CA PRO A 103 -2.62 2.85 12.21
C PRO A 103 -1.51 2.46 13.20
N ALA A 104 -1.61 1.29 13.84
CA ALA A 104 -0.59 0.83 14.78
C ALA A 104 0.70 0.43 14.04
N LEU A 105 0.59 -0.08 12.81
CA LEU A 105 1.76 -0.30 11.94
C LEU A 105 2.45 1.03 11.61
N LEU A 106 1.71 2.11 11.34
CA LEU A 106 2.31 3.44 11.10
C LEU A 106 3.13 3.91 12.30
N ILE A 107 2.58 3.76 13.51
CA ILE A 107 3.26 4.09 14.76
C ILE A 107 4.54 3.24 14.91
N TYR A 108 4.44 1.94 14.63
CA TYR A 108 5.57 1.03 14.72
C TYR A 108 6.70 1.43 13.76
N LEU A 109 6.38 1.67 12.49
CA LEU A 109 7.36 2.07 11.47
C LEU A 109 8.07 3.37 11.87
N LYS A 110 7.31 4.37 12.30
CA LYS A 110 7.87 5.65 12.74
C LYS A 110 8.78 5.49 13.95
N ASN A 111 8.35 4.77 14.98
CA ASN A 111 9.13 4.58 16.21
C ASN A 111 10.42 3.79 15.98
N ASN A 112 10.47 2.95 14.95
CA ASN A 112 11.65 2.17 14.57
C ASN A 112 12.48 2.84 13.46
N GLY A 113 12.16 4.08 13.07
CA GLY A 113 12.92 4.83 12.08
C GLY A 113 12.86 4.27 10.65
N ILE A 114 11.85 3.45 10.34
CA ILE A 114 11.64 2.86 9.02
C ILE A 114 10.97 3.90 8.13
N ARG A 115 11.71 4.36 7.13
CA ARG A 115 11.23 5.41 6.21
C ARG A 115 10.84 4.81 4.87
N CYS A 116 9.61 5.09 4.47
CA CYS A 116 9.07 4.74 3.15
C CYS A 116 7.94 5.72 2.81
N GLU A 117 7.54 5.78 1.56
CA GLU A 117 6.37 6.54 1.14
C GLU A 117 5.11 5.77 1.56
N ILE A 118 4.27 6.37 2.40
CA ILE A 118 3.08 5.74 2.96
C ILE A 118 1.82 6.35 2.35
N HIS A 119 1.01 5.50 1.74
CA HIS A 119 -0.34 5.82 1.34
C HIS A 119 -1.33 5.20 2.34
N LEU A 120 -2.12 6.02 3.01
CA LEU A 120 -3.15 5.51 3.91
C LEU A 120 -4.29 4.90 3.12
N SER A 121 -4.59 3.63 3.41
CA SER A 121 -5.68 2.91 2.76
C SER A 121 -7.04 3.53 3.08
N GLY A 122 -7.91 3.64 2.08
CA GLY A 122 -9.29 4.06 2.26
C GLY A 122 -10.14 3.12 3.13
N GLU A 123 -9.59 1.98 3.51
CA GLU A 123 -10.24 1.02 4.42
C GLU A 123 -9.93 1.31 5.90
N THR A 124 -8.99 2.19 6.20
CA THR A 124 -8.57 2.51 7.58
C THR A 124 -9.68 3.17 8.36
N ALA A 125 -10.30 4.21 7.80
CA ALA A 125 -11.41 4.93 8.40
C ALA A 125 -12.04 5.91 7.41
N GLU A 126 -13.21 6.46 7.76
CA GLU A 126 -13.71 7.67 7.13
C GLU A 126 -12.85 8.86 7.57
N VAL A 127 -12.16 9.48 6.63
CA VAL A 127 -11.19 10.54 6.91
C VAL A 127 -11.88 11.90 6.86
N ASN A 128 -11.80 12.65 7.95
CA ASN A 128 -12.18 14.05 8.03
C ASN A 128 -10.94 14.95 8.20
N SER A 129 -11.12 16.27 8.18
CA SER A 129 -10.02 17.24 8.28
C SER A 129 -9.13 17.02 9.51
N ARG A 130 -9.70 16.66 10.65
CA ARG A 130 -8.92 16.39 11.87
C ARG A 130 -8.13 15.09 11.81
N MET A 131 -8.67 14.07 11.15
CA MET A 131 -7.94 12.82 10.90
C MET A 131 -6.74 13.06 9.98
N ILE A 132 -6.86 13.95 9.00
CA ILE A 132 -5.74 14.36 8.14
C ILE A 132 -4.59 14.90 8.99
N ASP A 133 -4.87 15.81 9.93
CA ASP A 133 -3.86 16.39 10.82
C ASP A 133 -3.19 15.34 11.73
N VAL A 134 -3.92 14.29 12.10
CA VAL A 134 -3.36 13.18 12.87
C VAL A 134 -2.41 12.33 12.00
N PHE A 135 -2.83 11.96 10.80
CA PHE A 135 -2.02 11.11 9.91
C PHE A 135 -0.80 11.83 9.33
N ASP A 136 -0.85 13.16 9.19
CA ASP A 136 0.30 13.99 8.83
C ASP A 136 1.48 13.80 9.80
N ARG A 137 1.19 13.56 11.07
CA ARG A 137 2.22 13.29 12.10
C ARG A 137 2.93 11.94 11.91
N PHE A 138 2.42 11.06 11.08
CA PHE A 138 2.98 9.73 10.79
C PHE A 138 3.65 9.67 9.42
N ASP A 139 3.98 10.81 8.83
CA ASP A 139 4.67 10.92 7.54
C ASP A 139 3.89 10.24 6.38
N VAL A 140 2.54 10.26 6.48
CA VAL A 140 1.67 9.78 5.42
C VAL A 140 1.72 10.76 4.25
N SER A 141 2.13 10.28 3.07
CA SER A 141 2.27 11.11 1.87
C SER A 141 0.98 11.22 1.05
N ARG A 142 0.08 10.22 1.14
CA ARG A 142 -1.19 10.19 0.42
C ARG A 142 -2.29 9.58 1.28
N LEU A 143 -3.49 10.14 1.20
CA LEU A 143 -4.71 9.57 1.77
C LEU A 143 -5.59 9.06 0.64
N ILE A 144 -6.02 7.81 0.72
CA ILE A 144 -6.98 7.22 -0.20
C ILE A 144 -8.34 7.24 0.50
N PHE A 145 -9.32 7.96 -0.07
CA PHE A 145 -10.64 8.05 0.53
C PHE A 145 -11.46 6.78 0.32
N HIS A 146 -12.24 6.43 1.32
CA HIS A 146 -13.12 5.28 1.24
C HIS A 146 -14.20 5.49 0.18
N ARG A 147 -14.45 4.47 -0.64
CA ARG A 147 -15.46 4.50 -1.73
C ARG A 147 -16.90 4.80 -1.31
N LYS A 148 -17.21 4.74 -0.01
CA LYS A 148 -18.53 5.14 0.53
C LYS A 148 -18.68 6.66 0.63
N ASN A 149 -17.63 7.43 0.54
CA ASN A 149 -17.69 8.90 0.51
C ASN A 149 -18.23 9.40 -0.84
N ARG A 150 -19.44 8.96 -1.19
CA ARG A 150 -20.09 9.16 -2.51
C ARG A 150 -20.33 10.62 -2.89
N ASN A 151 -20.28 11.54 -1.93
CA ASN A 151 -20.53 12.96 -2.15
C ASN A 151 -19.23 13.79 -2.31
N MET A 152 -18.08 13.16 -2.29
CA MET A 152 -16.80 13.83 -2.50
C MET A 152 -16.26 13.42 -3.87
N PRO A 153 -16.04 14.35 -4.80
CA PRO A 153 -15.41 14.05 -6.10
C PRO A 153 -13.92 13.72 -5.97
N ILE A 154 -13.45 13.48 -4.76
CA ILE A 154 -12.04 13.32 -4.39
C ILE A 154 -11.83 11.89 -3.93
N TYR A 155 -10.98 11.13 -4.63
CA TYR A 155 -10.64 9.75 -4.27
C TYR A 155 -9.34 9.63 -3.46
N SER A 156 -8.44 10.61 -3.57
CA SER A 156 -7.21 10.67 -2.78
C SER A 156 -6.71 12.11 -2.66
N CYS A 157 -5.89 12.39 -1.67
CA CYS A 157 -5.12 13.62 -1.59
C CYS A 157 -3.67 13.31 -1.26
N THR A 158 -2.75 14.08 -1.84
CA THR A 158 -1.33 14.02 -1.49
C THR A 158 -1.08 14.94 -0.32
N MET A 159 -0.36 14.45 0.69
CA MET A 159 0.06 15.21 1.86
C MET A 159 1.44 15.78 1.55
N SER A 160 1.55 17.09 1.38
CA SER A 160 2.85 17.76 1.32
C SER A 160 2.90 18.83 2.40
N SER A 161 4.09 19.04 2.94
CA SER A 161 4.34 20.08 3.93
C SER A 161 4.09 21.52 3.42
N ALA A 162 3.89 21.68 2.10
CA ALA A 162 3.70 22.98 1.47
C ALA A 162 2.30 23.18 0.86
N GLU A 163 1.67 22.15 0.29
CA GLU A 163 0.34 22.26 -0.35
C GLU A 163 -0.40 20.92 -0.31
N LYS A 164 -1.56 20.90 0.30
CA LYS A 164 -2.49 19.75 0.24
C LYS A 164 -3.17 19.76 -1.14
N GLN A 165 -2.58 19.10 -2.12
CA GLN A 165 -3.21 18.96 -3.43
C GLN A 165 -4.31 17.90 -3.39
N ILE A 166 -5.52 18.35 -3.61
CA ILE A 166 -6.71 17.52 -3.70
C ILE A 166 -6.90 17.17 -5.18
N PHE A 167 -6.75 15.90 -5.53
CA PHE A 167 -7.00 15.44 -6.89
C PHE A 167 -8.48 15.12 -7.08
N SER A 168 -9.14 15.90 -7.92
CA SER A 168 -10.45 15.56 -8.47
C SER A 168 -10.22 14.80 -9.79
N PRO A 169 -10.88 13.66 -10.04
CA PRO A 169 -10.85 13.08 -11.38
C PRO A 169 -11.50 14.09 -12.34
N GLU A 170 -10.77 14.55 -13.31
CA GLU A 170 -11.37 15.23 -14.46
C GLU A 170 -12.35 14.26 -15.13
N ARG A 171 -13.51 14.77 -15.49
CA ARG A 171 -14.62 14.02 -16.10
C ARG A 171 -14.26 13.52 -17.50
#